data_1f1254c66c7b5f0b3213ed486007294a
#
_entry.id   1f1254c66c7b5f0b3213ed486007294a
#
_cell.length_a   1.000
_cell.length_b   1.000
_cell.length_c   1.000
_cell.angle_alpha   90.00
_cell.angle_beta   90.00
_cell.angle_gamma   90.00
#
_symmetry.space_group_name_H-M   'P 1'
#
loop_
_entity.id
_entity.type
_entity.pdbx_description
1 polymer ?
#
loop_
_entity_poly.entity_id
_entity_poly.type
_entity_poly.pdbx_seq_one_letter_code
_entity_poly.pdbx_strand_id
1 'polypeptide(L)'
;MTRSVSIDVLKVILALFVIALHSKIFVDFNDILYFFSVNGIFRIAVPVFLVITGYYFYLVTNFGAWLKRVAFLYIIWMFFYGLFYIDFSLSVYALLKNIYFILFGYHHLWYLIGTVFGGILLFYLKDSNVKFQFFLAILFFTLGCIVQYLGNFHLFNSKWDMVLNANPIYRNFLTVCYPFLTFGYLIHKFNLTAKYKKIAPFAVIISLILLYVEVYINYFFISKTDPLDLMFFLMLLCPSLFIFVFNLNIEGQGKKLALFSTALYLI
;
A
#
# COMPACT_ATOMS: atom_id res chain seq x y z
N MET A 1 21.06 -14.65 -3.56
CA MET A 1 20.46 -13.72 -4.53
C MET A 1 21.22 -12.40 -4.52
N THR A 2 21.68 -11.96 -5.66
CA THR A 2 22.24 -10.61 -5.83
C THR A 2 21.14 -9.59 -5.59
N ARG A 3 21.44 -8.53 -4.85
CA ARG A 3 20.52 -7.45 -4.55
C ARG A 3 20.18 -6.69 -5.83
N SER A 4 18.90 -6.42 -6.10
CA SER A 4 18.48 -5.63 -7.26
C SER A 4 18.53 -4.13 -6.94
N VAL A 5 19.45 -3.42 -7.58
CA VAL A 5 19.59 -1.96 -7.45
C VAL A 5 18.36 -1.25 -8.04
N SER A 6 17.79 -1.79 -9.13
CA SER A 6 16.56 -1.26 -9.74
C SER A 6 15.42 -1.17 -8.73
N ILE A 7 15.24 -2.21 -7.89
CA ILE A 7 14.22 -2.21 -6.83
C ILE A 7 14.57 -1.23 -5.71
N ASP A 8 15.85 -1.05 -5.38
CA ASP A 8 16.24 -0.08 -4.36
C ASP A 8 16.00 1.37 -4.84
N VAL A 9 16.24 1.66 -6.12
CA VAL A 9 15.87 2.97 -6.74
C VAL A 9 14.35 3.16 -6.73
N LEU A 10 13.57 2.13 -7.12
CA LEU A 10 12.12 2.19 -7.06
C LEU A 10 11.63 2.54 -5.65
N LYS A 11 12.18 1.90 -4.61
CA LYS A 11 11.81 2.20 -3.22
C LYS A 11 12.05 3.66 -2.84
N VAL A 12 13.13 4.29 -3.31
CA VAL A 12 13.39 5.72 -3.08
C VAL A 12 12.30 6.57 -3.74
N ILE A 13 11.96 6.27 -5.00
CA ILE A 13 10.89 7.00 -5.72
C ILE A 13 9.55 6.86 -4.98
N LEU A 14 9.21 5.65 -4.55
CA LEU A 14 7.97 5.39 -3.81
C LEU A 14 7.95 6.11 -2.45
N ALA A 15 9.09 6.18 -1.74
CA ALA A 15 9.18 6.94 -0.50
C ALA A 15 8.95 8.44 -0.73
N LEU A 16 9.50 9.00 -1.82
CA LEU A 16 9.22 10.37 -2.23
C LEU A 16 7.74 10.60 -2.57
N PHE A 17 7.07 9.62 -3.19
CA PHE A 17 5.62 9.69 -3.43
C PHE A 17 4.81 9.72 -2.12
N VAL A 18 5.23 8.95 -1.10
CA VAL A 18 4.59 9.01 0.23
C VAL A 18 4.75 10.39 0.86
N ILE A 19 5.95 10.97 0.81
CA ILE A 19 6.20 12.34 1.30
C ILE A 19 5.33 13.34 0.53
N ALA A 20 5.33 13.29 -0.80
CA ALA A 20 4.55 14.18 -1.66
C ALA A 20 3.05 14.09 -1.41
N LEU A 21 2.53 12.88 -1.12
CA LEU A 21 1.16 12.64 -0.75
C LEU A 21 0.80 13.30 0.60
N HIS A 22 1.64 13.12 1.61
CA HIS A 22 1.38 13.64 2.96
C HIS A 22 1.63 15.15 3.08
N SER A 23 2.57 15.70 2.30
CA SER A 23 2.79 17.14 2.21
C SER A 23 1.74 17.87 1.37
N LYS A 24 0.77 17.15 0.79
CA LYS A 24 -0.27 17.69 -0.09
C LYS A 24 0.33 18.58 -1.20
N ILE A 25 1.42 18.11 -1.82
CA ILE A 25 2.09 18.85 -2.89
C ILE A 25 1.08 19.29 -3.95
N PHE A 26 1.21 20.51 -4.46
CA PHE A 26 0.33 21.16 -5.44
C PHE A 26 -1.05 21.62 -4.93
N VAL A 27 -1.40 21.49 -3.65
CA VAL A 27 -2.72 21.89 -3.13
C VAL A 27 -3.03 23.38 -3.37
N ASP A 28 -2.03 24.25 -3.22
CA ASP A 28 -2.16 25.70 -3.42
C ASP A 28 -1.89 26.14 -4.86
N PHE A 29 -1.51 25.18 -5.74
CA PHE A 29 -1.12 25.50 -7.11
C PHE A 29 -2.22 25.21 -8.14
N ASN A 30 -2.80 24.01 -8.10
CA ASN A 30 -3.85 23.60 -9.02
C ASN A 30 -4.59 22.35 -8.52
N ASP A 31 -5.91 22.43 -8.37
CA ASP A 31 -6.77 21.37 -7.83
C ASP A 31 -6.71 20.08 -8.66
N ILE A 32 -6.69 20.20 -9.99
CA ILE A 32 -6.61 19.04 -10.88
C ILE A 32 -5.26 18.37 -10.73
N LEU A 33 -4.17 19.13 -10.76
CA LEU A 33 -2.83 18.61 -10.61
C LEU A 33 -2.65 17.95 -9.23
N TYR A 34 -3.18 18.59 -8.17
CA TYR A 34 -3.21 18.02 -6.83
C TYR A 34 -3.96 16.69 -6.81
N PHE A 35 -5.20 16.66 -7.29
CA PHE A 35 -6.02 15.46 -7.24
C PHE A 35 -5.41 14.31 -8.05
N PHE A 36 -4.98 14.57 -9.29
CA PHE A 36 -4.40 13.56 -10.18
C PHE A 36 -3.03 13.04 -9.70
N SER A 37 -2.28 13.84 -8.95
CA SER A 37 -1.02 13.38 -8.35
C SER A 37 -1.27 12.62 -7.05
N VAL A 38 -1.96 13.24 -6.08
CA VAL A 38 -2.15 12.72 -4.72
C VAL A 38 -3.14 11.56 -4.69
N ASN A 39 -4.25 11.64 -5.42
CA ASN A 39 -5.24 10.57 -5.55
C ASN A 39 -5.04 9.71 -6.82
N GLY A 40 -3.93 9.88 -7.52
CA GLY A 40 -3.54 9.11 -8.69
C GLY A 40 -2.22 8.38 -8.47
N ILE A 41 -1.16 8.87 -9.15
CA ILE A 41 0.11 8.15 -9.23
C ILE A 41 0.77 7.91 -7.85
N PHE A 42 0.63 8.81 -6.88
CA PHE A 42 1.26 8.62 -5.57
C PHE A 42 0.65 7.47 -4.77
N ARG A 43 -0.59 7.06 -5.09
CA ARG A 43 -1.27 5.92 -4.43
C ARG A 43 -0.65 4.57 -4.76
N ILE A 44 0.20 4.46 -5.79
CA ILE A 44 0.92 3.22 -6.08
C ILE A 44 1.97 2.88 -5.00
N ALA A 45 2.41 3.84 -4.21
CA ALA A 45 3.57 3.69 -3.34
C ALA A 45 3.41 2.53 -2.35
N VAL A 46 2.36 2.54 -1.53
CA VAL A 46 2.14 1.48 -0.53
C VAL A 46 1.87 0.12 -1.18
N PRO A 47 0.99 -0.03 -2.18
CA PRO A 47 0.79 -1.28 -2.90
C PRO A 47 2.08 -1.87 -3.49
N VAL A 48 2.94 -1.06 -4.10
CA VAL A 48 4.22 -1.55 -4.66
C VAL A 48 5.18 -1.96 -3.55
N PHE A 49 5.27 -1.24 -2.41
CA PHE A 49 6.04 -1.68 -1.26
C PHE A 49 5.57 -3.04 -0.74
N LEU A 50 4.26 -3.29 -0.72
CA LEU A 50 3.68 -4.57 -0.32
C LEU A 50 4.00 -5.68 -1.34
N VAL A 51 3.94 -5.40 -2.65
CA VAL A 51 4.38 -6.36 -3.69
C VAL A 51 5.86 -6.71 -3.51
N ILE A 52 6.73 -5.72 -3.29
CA ILE A 52 8.16 -5.96 -3.01
C ILE A 52 8.31 -6.84 -1.76
N THR A 53 7.61 -6.50 -0.68
CA THR A 53 7.66 -7.26 0.57
C THR A 53 7.18 -8.69 0.38
N GLY A 54 6.07 -8.90 -0.32
CA GLY A 54 5.51 -10.21 -0.63
C GLY A 54 6.44 -11.06 -1.51
N TYR A 55 7.10 -10.44 -2.49
CA TYR A 55 8.09 -11.11 -3.34
C TYR A 55 9.24 -11.71 -2.50
N TYR A 56 9.80 -10.94 -1.58
CA TYR A 56 10.87 -11.42 -0.71
C TYR A 56 10.35 -12.28 0.46
N PHE A 57 9.06 -12.19 0.81
CA PHE A 57 8.44 -13.05 1.81
C PHE A 57 8.48 -14.54 1.42
N TYR A 58 8.45 -14.87 0.13
CA TYR A 58 8.64 -16.24 -0.35
C TYR A 58 9.94 -16.89 0.13
N LEU A 59 10.99 -16.10 0.33
CA LEU A 59 12.31 -16.55 0.79
C LEU A 59 12.43 -16.65 2.31
N VAL A 60 11.40 -16.28 3.06
CA VAL A 60 11.42 -16.27 4.53
C VAL A 60 11.34 -17.70 5.05
N THR A 61 12.45 -18.20 5.59
CA THR A 61 12.54 -19.52 6.22
C THR A 61 12.07 -19.49 7.67
N ASN A 62 12.34 -18.40 8.42
CA ASN A 62 11.90 -18.20 9.79
C ASN A 62 10.88 -17.07 9.88
N PHE A 63 9.61 -17.46 9.84
CA PHE A 63 8.49 -16.52 9.93
C PHE A 63 8.48 -15.73 11.25
N GLY A 64 8.77 -16.39 12.38
CA GLY A 64 8.81 -15.71 13.68
C GLY A 64 9.85 -14.60 13.74
N ALA A 65 11.04 -14.81 13.15
CA ALA A 65 12.06 -13.78 13.06
C ALA A 65 11.66 -12.62 12.15
N TRP A 66 11.00 -12.91 11.02
CA TRP A 66 10.46 -11.89 10.12
C TRP A 66 9.38 -11.06 10.82
N LEU A 67 8.42 -11.72 11.47
CA LEU A 67 7.33 -11.10 12.20
C LEU A 67 7.84 -10.17 13.31
N LYS A 68 8.77 -10.68 14.14
CA LYS A 68 9.41 -9.88 15.21
C LYS A 68 10.09 -8.64 14.67
N ARG A 69 10.77 -8.73 13.52
CA ARG A 69 11.44 -7.56 12.89
C ARG A 69 10.43 -6.49 12.47
N VAL A 70 9.34 -6.88 11.79
CA VAL A 70 8.34 -5.91 11.30
C VAL A 70 7.56 -5.31 12.48
N ALA A 71 7.15 -6.15 13.45
CA ALA A 71 6.46 -5.70 14.65
C ALA A 71 7.34 -4.77 15.51
N PHE A 72 8.62 -5.08 15.66
CA PHE A 72 9.56 -4.24 16.41
C PHE A 72 9.76 -2.88 15.75
N LEU A 73 9.85 -2.86 14.41
CA LEU A 73 9.89 -1.61 13.65
C LEU A 73 8.63 -0.77 13.89
N TYR A 74 7.46 -1.40 13.85
CA TYR A 74 6.19 -0.74 14.16
C TYR A 74 6.18 -0.15 15.58
N ILE A 75 6.56 -0.94 16.58
CA ILE A 75 6.56 -0.52 18.00
C ILE A 75 7.50 0.68 18.21
N ILE A 76 8.72 0.64 17.65
CA ILE A 76 9.68 1.75 17.79
C ILE A 76 9.09 3.03 17.22
N TRP A 77 8.53 2.98 16.02
CA TRP A 77 8.00 4.18 15.39
C TRP A 77 6.70 4.67 16.04
N MET A 78 5.85 3.76 16.50
CA MET A 78 4.68 4.13 17.31
C MET A 78 5.09 4.80 18.63
N PHE A 79 6.16 4.33 19.26
CA PHE A 79 6.70 4.97 20.45
C PHE A 79 7.23 6.38 20.14
N PHE A 80 8.00 6.52 19.05
CA PHE A 80 8.51 7.83 18.61
C PHE A 80 7.37 8.81 18.29
N TYR A 81 6.37 8.37 17.54
CA TYR A 81 5.20 9.20 17.22
C TYR A 81 4.20 9.35 18.38
N GLY A 82 4.37 8.61 19.46
CA GLY A 82 3.53 8.70 20.66
C GLY A 82 3.40 10.12 21.19
N LEU A 83 4.48 10.93 21.09
CA LEU A 83 4.49 12.34 21.45
C LEU A 83 3.44 13.19 20.71
N PHE A 84 2.98 12.75 19.54
CA PHE A 84 2.06 13.50 18.69
C PHE A 84 0.62 13.01 18.74
N TYR A 85 0.36 11.76 19.15
CA TYR A 85 -1.00 11.21 19.15
C TYR A 85 -1.53 10.83 20.52
N ILE A 86 -0.67 10.59 21.52
CA ILE A 86 -1.12 10.18 22.85
C ILE A 86 -1.88 11.33 23.51
N ASP A 87 -3.12 11.02 23.89
CA ASP A 87 -3.95 11.89 24.70
C ASP A 87 -3.84 11.43 26.16
N PHE A 88 -3.23 12.25 27.00
CA PHE A 88 -2.99 11.96 28.42
C PHE A 88 -4.18 12.31 29.31
N SER A 89 -5.30 12.77 28.76
CA SER A 89 -6.48 13.05 29.56
C SER A 89 -7.08 11.76 30.15
N LEU A 90 -7.56 11.83 31.39
CA LEU A 90 -8.18 10.69 32.09
C LEU A 90 -9.64 10.50 31.66
N SER A 91 -9.89 10.46 30.35
CA SER A 91 -11.22 10.25 29.80
C SER A 91 -11.31 8.92 29.05
N VAL A 92 -12.51 8.32 29.04
CA VAL A 92 -12.77 7.10 28.24
C VAL A 92 -12.53 7.36 26.76
N TYR A 93 -12.82 8.55 26.27
CA TYR A 93 -12.57 8.95 24.89
C TYR A 93 -11.06 8.94 24.57
N ALA A 94 -10.22 9.50 25.42
CA ALA A 94 -8.76 9.49 25.24
C ALA A 94 -8.21 8.06 25.23
N LEU A 95 -8.69 7.21 26.13
CA LEU A 95 -8.31 5.80 26.17
C LEU A 95 -8.66 5.10 24.86
N LEU A 96 -9.89 5.22 24.38
CA LEU A 96 -10.34 4.62 23.12
C LEU A 96 -9.58 5.15 21.90
N LYS A 97 -9.30 6.46 21.85
CA LYS A 97 -8.50 7.10 20.82
C LYS A 97 -7.07 6.55 20.79
N ASN A 98 -6.43 6.43 21.96
CA ASN A 98 -5.08 5.88 22.05
C ASN A 98 -5.03 4.40 21.61
N ILE A 99 -5.99 3.58 22.05
CA ILE A 99 -6.13 2.18 21.60
C ILE A 99 -6.32 2.11 20.07
N TYR A 100 -7.16 2.97 19.52
CA TYR A 100 -7.38 3.04 18.08
C TYR A 100 -6.07 3.28 17.32
N PHE A 101 -5.27 4.27 17.72
CA PHE A 101 -3.97 4.52 17.07
C PHE A 101 -2.98 3.38 17.23
N ILE A 102 -2.97 2.69 18.37
CA ILE A 102 -2.11 1.52 18.59
C ILE A 102 -2.52 0.34 17.69
N LEU A 103 -3.82 0.15 17.45
CA LEU A 103 -4.32 -0.97 16.67
C LEU A 103 -4.26 -0.72 15.15
N PHE A 104 -4.52 0.51 14.72
CA PHE A 104 -4.61 0.85 13.29
C PHE A 104 -3.38 1.60 12.75
N GLY A 105 -2.48 2.02 13.64
CA GLY A 105 -1.31 2.82 13.28
C GLY A 105 -1.62 4.31 13.15
N TYR A 106 -0.66 5.14 13.56
CA TYR A 106 -0.74 6.58 13.41
C TYR A 106 -0.24 6.98 12.02
N HIS A 107 -0.98 7.82 11.30
CA HIS A 107 -0.67 8.28 9.94
C HIS A 107 -0.24 7.15 8.99
N HIS A 108 0.98 7.23 8.43
CA HIS A 108 1.53 6.26 7.49
C HIS A 108 1.91 4.92 8.14
N LEU A 109 2.00 4.83 9.48
CA LEU A 109 2.36 3.58 10.18
C LEU A 109 1.29 2.48 10.08
N TRP A 110 0.08 2.79 9.63
CA TRP A 110 -0.95 1.79 9.31
C TRP A 110 -0.43 0.69 8.37
N TYR A 111 0.49 1.05 7.47
CA TYR A 111 1.11 0.10 6.55
C TYR A 111 1.95 -0.95 7.29
N LEU A 112 2.69 -0.58 8.34
CA LEU A 112 3.52 -1.53 9.09
C LEU A 112 2.66 -2.55 9.84
N ILE A 113 1.66 -2.08 10.61
CA ILE A 113 0.76 -3.00 11.32
C ILE A 113 -0.08 -3.81 10.33
N GLY A 114 -0.49 -3.21 9.22
CA GLY A 114 -1.16 -3.90 8.13
C GLY A 114 -0.27 -4.98 7.49
N THR A 115 1.04 -4.73 7.36
CA THR A 115 2.01 -5.72 6.88
C THR A 115 2.18 -6.87 7.86
N VAL A 116 2.14 -6.62 9.17
CA VAL A 116 2.16 -7.67 10.20
C VAL A 116 0.96 -8.60 10.03
N PHE A 117 -0.26 -8.08 10.07
CA PHE A 117 -1.48 -8.89 9.97
C PHE A 117 -1.66 -9.53 8.58
N GLY A 118 -1.39 -8.78 7.50
CA GLY A 118 -1.41 -9.32 6.14
C GLY A 118 -0.38 -10.42 5.93
N GLY A 119 0.81 -10.29 6.51
CA GLY A 119 1.85 -11.31 6.49
C GLY A 119 1.50 -12.56 7.30
N ILE A 120 0.84 -12.41 8.45
CA ILE A 120 0.30 -13.52 9.22
C ILE A 120 -0.72 -14.29 8.38
N LEU A 121 -1.68 -13.58 7.78
CA LEU A 121 -2.71 -14.21 6.94
C LEU A 121 -2.09 -14.93 5.74
N LEU A 122 -1.14 -14.28 5.05
CA LEU A 122 -0.41 -14.90 3.94
C LEU A 122 0.36 -16.15 4.40
N PHE A 123 1.01 -16.12 5.56
CA PHE A 123 1.75 -17.26 6.10
C PHE A 123 0.85 -18.48 6.29
N TYR A 124 -0.33 -18.30 6.85
CA TYR A 124 -1.28 -19.40 7.04
C TYR A 124 -1.90 -19.89 5.73
N LEU A 125 -2.04 -19.03 4.74
CA LEU A 125 -2.64 -19.35 3.44
C LEU A 125 -1.63 -19.76 2.36
N LYS A 126 -0.32 -19.57 2.56
CA LYS A 126 0.72 -19.78 1.52
C LYS A 126 0.76 -21.20 0.93
N ASP A 127 0.33 -22.19 1.71
CA ASP A 127 0.31 -23.61 1.32
C ASP A 127 -1.06 -24.05 0.79
N SER A 128 -2.06 -23.16 0.80
CA SER A 128 -3.37 -23.42 0.23
C SER A 128 -3.35 -23.40 -1.31
N ASN A 129 -4.47 -23.76 -1.94
CA ASN A 129 -4.60 -23.72 -3.39
C ASN A 129 -4.32 -22.32 -3.96
N VAL A 130 -3.48 -22.22 -4.97
CA VAL A 130 -3.07 -20.95 -5.58
C VAL A 130 -4.24 -20.16 -6.14
N LYS A 131 -5.21 -20.84 -6.77
CA LYS A 131 -6.43 -20.18 -7.28
C LYS A 131 -7.22 -19.55 -6.14
N PHE A 132 -7.27 -20.22 -4.99
CA PHE A 132 -7.94 -19.72 -3.79
C PHE A 132 -7.20 -18.48 -3.22
N GLN A 133 -5.86 -18.53 -3.10
CA GLN A 133 -5.07 -17.37 -2.66
C GLN A 133 -5.30 -16.15 -3.58
N PHE A 134 -5.24 -16.38 -4.89
CA PHE A 134 -5.46 -15.32 -5.89
C PHE A 134 -6.89 -14.77 -5.84
N PHE A 135 -7.88 -15.65 -5.73
CA PHE A 135 -9.28 -15.27 -5.59
C PHE A 135 -9.51 -14.41 -4.35
N LEU A 136 -8.99 -14.83 -3.19
CA LEU A 136 -9.12 -14.03 -1.95
C LEU A 136 -8.44 -12.67 -2.07
N ALA A 137 -7.26 -12.60 -2.69
CA ALA A 137 -6.57 -11.34 -2.88
C ALA A 137 -7.39 -10.37 -3.74
N ILE A 138 -7.94 -10.84 -4.86
CA ILE A 138 -8.84 -10.03 -5.71
C ILE A 138 -10.11 -9.66 -4.96
N LEU A 139 -10.77 -10.61 -4.31
CA LEU A 139 -12.02 -10.39 -3.59
C LEU A 139 -11.86 -9.29 -2.53
N PHE A 140 -10.88 -9.41 -1.65
CA PHE A 140 -10.70 -8.46 -0.56
C PHE A 140 -10.34 -7.06 -1.07
N PHE A 141 -9.47 -6.96 -2.06
CA PHE A 141 -9.15 -5.66 -2.63
C PHE A 141 -10.35 -5.02 -3.33
N THR A 142 -11.09 -5.81 -4.11
CA THR A 142 -12.32 -5.36 -4.78
C THR A 142 -13.37 -4.88 -3.76
N LEU A 143 -13.55 -5.61 -2.64
CA LEU A 143 -14.43 -5.17 -1.56
C LEU A 143 -13.99 -3.85 -0.95
N GLY A 144 -12.68 -3.65 -0.74
CA GLY A 144 -12.14 -2.36 -0.29
C GLY A 144 -12.45 -1.22 -1.25
N CYS A 145 -12.24 -1.43 -2.56
CA CYS A 145 -12.60 -0.44 -3.59
C CYS A 145 -14.10 -0.12 -3.56
N ILE A 146 -14.97 -1.16 -3.53
CA ILE A 146 -16.42 -0.98 -3.50
C ILE A 146 -16.84 -0.17 -2.27
N VAL A 147 -16.33 -0.49 -1.09
CA VAL A 147 -16.67 0.25 0.14
C VAL A 147 -16.25 1.71 0.03
N GLN A 148 -15.03 1.99 -0.46
CA GLN A 148 -14.58 3.36 -0.68
C GLN A 148 -15.46 4.12 -1.67
N TYR A 149 -15.81 3.52 -2.82
CA TYR A 149 -16.69 4.17 -3.79
C TYR A 149 -18.10 4.41 -3.24
N LEU A 150 -18.66 3.46 -2.48
CA LEU A 150 -19.96 3.67 -1.83
C LEU A 150 -19.91 4.84 -0.82
N GLY A 151 -18.79 5.05 -0.13
CA GLY A 151 -18.58 6.23 0.70
C GLY A 151 -18.51 7.51 -0.14
N ASN A 152 -17.67 7.55 -1.18
CA ASN A 152 -17.44 8.73 -2.00
C ASN A 152 -18.69 9.18 -2.81
N PHE A 153 -19.65 8.29 -3.04
CA PHE A 153 -20.92 8.63 -3.65
C PHE A 153 -21.90 9.36 -2.72
N HIS A 154 -21.70 9.33 -1.39
CA HIS A 154 -22.56 9.96 -0.38
C HIS A 154 -24.05 9.62 -0.52
N LEU A 155 -24.36 8.39 -0.91
CA LEU A 155 -25.74 7.93 -1.15
C LEU A 155 -26.50 7.57 0.13
N PHE A 156 -25.81 7.44 1.25
CA PHE A 156 -26.36 6.94 2.52
C PHE A 156 -26.61 8.08 3.50
N ASN A 157 -27.35 7.76 4.58
CA ASN A 157 -27.53 8.73 5.66
C ASN A 157 -26.19 9.03 6.37
N SER A 158 -26.14 10.16 7.10
CA SER A 158 -24.91 10.69 7.71
C SER A 158 -24.12 9.70 8.57
N LYS A 159 -24.78 8.73 9.23
CA LYS A 159 -24.10 7.72 10.06
C LYS A 159 -23.36 6.70 9.21
N TRP A 160 -24.02 6.14 8.20
CA TRP A 160 -23.40 5.19 7.28
C TRP A 160 -22.35 5.84 6.41
N ASP A 161 -22.59 7.08 5.97
CA ASP A 161 -21.64 7.86 5.21
C ASP A 161 -20.32 8.06 5.98
N MET A 162 -20.41 8.45 7.26
CA MET A 162 -19.24 8.58 8.13
C MET A 162 -18.48 7.25 8.31
N VAL A 163 -19.20 6.12 8.41
CA VAL A 163 -18.57 4.79 8.55
C VAL A 163 -17.86 4.39 7.25
N LEU A 164 -18.53 4.51 6.10
CA LEU A 164 -17.96 4.11 4.80
C LEU A 164 -16.74 4.94 4.41
N ASN A 165 -16.71 6.24 4.79
CA ASN A 165 -15.59 7.13 4.56
C ASN A 165 -14.46 7.05 5.62
N ALA A 166 -14.64 6.20 6.65
CA ALA A 166 -13.58 5.97 7.63
C ALA A 166 -12.45 5.11 7.03
N ASN A 167 -11.24 5.65 6.94
CA ASN A 167 -10.08 4.98 6.34
C ASN A 167 -9.87 3.51 6.76
N PRO A 168 -9.99 3.11 8.05
CA PRO A 168 -9.75 1.72 8.44
C PRO A 168 -10.79 0.72 7.89
N ILE A 169 -11.94 1.19 7.45
CA ILE A 169 -13.00 0.32 6.92
C ILE A 169 -12.63 -0.20 5.53
N TYR A 170 -12.12 0.67 4.65
CA TYR A 170 -11.75 0.28 3.28
C TYR A 170 -10.25 0.09 3.10
N ARG A 171 -9.39 0.74 3.91
CA ARG A 171 -7.93 0.70 3.80
C ARG A 171 -7.31 0.04 5.03
N ASN A 172 -7.14 -1.28 4.99
CA ASN A 172 -6.64 -2.08 6.11
C ASN A 172 -5.80 -3.27 5.64
N PHE A 173 -5.40 -4.12 6.61
CA PHE A 173 -4.57 -5.30 6.31
C PHE A 173 -5.24 -6.31 5.37
N LEU A 174 -6.58 -6.42 5.44
CA LEU A 174 -7.34 -7.39 4.66
C LEU A 174 -7.54 -6.91 3.22
N THR A 175 -7.94 -5.65 3.07
CA THR A 175 -8.30 -5.06 1.77
C THR A 175 -7.09 -4.57 0.96
N VAL A 176 -5.97 -4.24 1.61
CA VAL A 176 -4.77 -3.74 0.93
C VAL A 176 -3.56 -4.61 1.15
N CYS A 177 -3.18 -4.86 2.43
CA CYS A 177 -1.88 -5.46 2.67
C CYS A 177 -1.81 -6.92 2.22
N TYR A 178 -2.80 -7.75 2.60
CA TYR A 178 -2.86 -9.15 2.18
C TYR A 178 -2.88 -9.32 0.65
N PRO A 179 -3.72 -8.60 -0.12
CA PRO A 179 -3.75 -8.70 -1.58
C PRO A 179 -2.39 -8.45 -2.23
N PHE A 180 -1.76 -7.32 -1.93
CA PHE A 180 -0.51 -6.96 -2.58
C PHE A 180 0.70 -7.79 -2.09
N LEU A 181 0.70 -8.22 -0.82
CA LEU A 181 1.66 -9.23 -0.34
C LEU A 181 1.50 -10.56 -1.10
N THR A 182 0.26 -10.99 -1.32
CA THR A 182 -0.04 -12.22 -2.06
C THR A 182 0.40 -12.10 -3.51
N PHE A 183 0.13 -10.99 -4.20
CA PHE A 183 0.62 -10.80 -5.57
C PHE A 183 2.15 -10.89 -5.63
N GLY A 184 2.86 -10.23 -4.72
CA GLY A 184 4.31 -10.33 -4.65
C GLY A 184 4.81 -11.75 -4.40
N TYR A 185 4.20 -12.46 -3.46
CA TYR A 185 4.51 -13.86 -3.15
C TYR A 185 4.31 -14.77 -4.37
N LEU A 186 3.19 -14.64 -5.07
CA LEU A 186 2.90 -15.42 -6.27
C LEU A 186 3.82 -15.07 -7.44
N ILE A 187 4.23 -13.82 -7.60
CA ILE A 187 5.24 -13.41 -8.59
C ILE A 187 6.53 -14.17 -8.38
N HIS A 188 7.00 -14.31 -7.13
CA HIS A 188 8.21 -15.10 -6.86
C HIS A 188 7.98 -16.59 -7.07
N LYS A 189 6.92 -17.15 -6.47
CA LYS A 189 6.58 -18.58 -6.49
C LYS A 189 6.54 -19.16 -7.92
N PHE A 190 6.03 -18.37 -8.87
CA PHE A 190 5.88 -18.81 -10.28
C PHE A 190 6.89 -18.19 -11.23
N ASN A 191 7.93 -17.52 -10.71
CA ASN A 191 8.95 -16.83 -11.50
C ASN A 191 8.35 -15.93 -12.60
N LEU A 192 7.29 -15.17 -12.23
CA LEU A 192 6.57 -14.32 -13.17
C LEU A 192 7.42 -13.15 -13.66
N THR A 193 8.48 -12.78 -12.95
CA THR A 193 9.46 -11.79 -13.40
C THR A 193 10.13 -12.20 -14.71
N ALA A 194 10.55 -13.44 -14.86
CA ALA A 194 11.12 -13.93 -16.10
C ALA A 194 10.04 -14.17 -17.17
N LYS A 195 8.91 -14.78 -16.78
CA LYS A 195 7.83 -15.16 -17.69
C LYS A 195 7.21 -13.95 -18.40
N TYR A 196 6.98 -12.85 -17.69
CA TYR A 196 6.28 -11.67 -18.21
C TYR A 196 7.20 -10.48 -18.51
N LYS A 197 8.52 -10.68 -18.55
CA LYS A 197 9.51 -9.63 -18.82
C LYS A 197 9.16 -8.76 -20.04
N LYS A 198 8.74 -9.38 -21.16
CA LYS A 198 8.43 -8.67 -22.42
C LYS A 198 7.09 -7.95 -22.38
N ILE A 199 6.13 -8.44 -21.60
CA ILE A 199 4.75 -7.93 -21.55
C ILE A 199 4.64 -6.82 -20.48
N ALA A 200 5.44 -6.88 -19.41
CA ALA A 200 5.37 -5.95 -18.30
C ALA A 200 5.41 -4.46 -18.69
N PRO A 201 6.27 -3.97 -19.61
CA PRO A 201 6.27 -2.57 -20.00
C PRO A 201 4.92 -2.11 -20.59
N PHE A 202 4.33 -2.94 -21.45
CA PHE A 202 3.01 -2.64 -22.05
C PHE A 202 1.91 -2.68 -21.01
N ALA A 203 1.95 -3.67 -20.10
CA ALA A 203 1.01 -3.76 -18.99
C ALA A 203 1.08 -2.53 -18.07
N VAL A 204 2.28 -2.00 -17.80
CA VAL A 204 2.45 -0.75 -17.02
C VAL A 204 1.81 0.42 -17.75
N ILE A 205 2.06 0.60 -19.04
CA ILE A 205 1.49 1.72 -19.81
C ILE A 205 -0.03 1.64 -19.82
N ILE A 206 -0.59 0.48 -20.15
CA ILE A 206 -2.06 0.29 -20.22
C ILE A 206 -2.69 0.50 -18.86
N SER A 207 -2.14 -0.11 -17.80
CA SER A 207 -2.70 0.03 -16.45
C SER A 207 -2.55 1.43 -15.89
N LEU A 208 -1.52 2.18 -16.28
CA LEU A 208 -1.34 3.58 -15.92
C LEU A 208 -2.41 4.46 -16.60
N ILE A 209 -2.67 4.24 -17.88
CA ILE A 209 -3.75 4.94 -18.59
C ILE A 209 -5.10 4.66 -17.92
N LEU A 210 -5.39 3.39 -17.64
CA LEU A 210 -6.65 2.98 -17.00
C LEU A 210 -6.78 3.55 -15.59
N LEU A 211 -5.69 3.63 -14.82
CA LEU A 211 -5.67 4.28 -13.52
C LEU A 211 -6.04 5.76 -13.65
N TYR A 212 -5.48 6.49 -14.62
CA TYR A 212 -5.82 7.89 -14.82
C TYR A 212 -7.24 8.09 -15.38
N VAL A 213 -7.79 7.13 -16.13
CA VAL A 213 -9.22 7.13 -16.50
C VAL A 213 -10.08 6.98 -15.24
N GLU A 214 -9.71 6.08 -14.32
CA GLU A 214 -10.41 5.89 -13.04
C GLU A 214 -10.37 7.17 -12.18
N VAL A 215 -9.19 7.81 -12.06
CA VAL A 215 -9.02 9.10 -11.38
C VAL A 215 -9.87 10.19 -12.01
N TYR A 216 -9.90 10.26 -13.35
CA TYR A 216 -10.71 11.22 -14.10
C TYR A 216 -12.20 11.04 -13.82
N ILE A 217 -12.70 9.80 -13.88
CA ILE A 217 -14.10 9.48 -13.58
C ILE A 217 -14.42 9.88 -12.14
N ASN A 218 -13.55 9.56 -11.18
CA ASN A 218 -13.78 9.94 -9.79
C ASN A 218 -13.88 11.46 -9.63
N TYR A 219 -12.89 12.21 -10.14
CA TYR A 219 -12.83 13.66 -10.00
C TYR A 219 -14.02 14.38 -10.64
N PHE A 220 -14.42 14.00 -11.85
CA PHE A 220 -15.45 14.74 -12.60
C PHE A 220 -16.87 14.25 -12.34
N PHE A 221 -17.08 13.00 -11.90
CA PHE A 221 -18.40 12.40 -11.81
C PHE A 221 -18.79 11.89 -10.41
N ILE A 222 -17.82 11.76 -9.47
CA ILE A 222 -18.10 11.23 -8.14
C ILE A 222 -17.79 12.29 -7.09
N SER A 223 -16.51 12.58 -6.81
CA SER A 223 -16.11 13.57 -5.81
C SER A 223 -14.76 14.20 -6.15
N LYS A 224 -14.69 15.53 -5.98
CA LYS A 224 -13.46 16.32 -6.12
C LYS A 224 -12.65 16.44 -4.82
N THR A 225 -13.28 16.13 -3.70
CA THR A 225 -12.73 16.40 -2.36
C THR A 225 -12.37 15.16 -1.60
N ASP A 226 -13.07 14.06 -1.85
CA ASP A 226 -12.84 12.82 -1.11
C ASP A 226 -11.57 12.11 -1.57
N PRO A 227 -10.84 11.49 -0.62
CA PRO A 227 -9.64 10.75 -0.96
C PRO A 227 -9.97 9.51 -1.81
N LEU A 228 -9.13 9.25 -2.82
CA LEU A 228 -9.17 8.04 -3.63
C LEU A 228 -7.94 7.19 -3.30
N ASP A 229 -8.03 6.40 -2.23
CA ASP A 229 -6.92 5.58 -1.75
C ASP A 229 -6.78 4.27 -2.52
N LEU A 230 -7.90 3.69 -2.91
CA LEU A 230 -8.00 2.40 -3.60
C LEU A 230 -8.59 2.60 -4.99
N MET A 231 -7.88 2.10 -5.99
CA MET A 231 -8.31 2.09 -7.39
C MET A 231 -8.19 0.68 -7.96
N PHE A 232 -9.17 0.24 -8.73
CA PHE A 232 -9.20 -1.12 -9.28
C PHE A 232 -7.94 -1.44 -10.10
N PHE A 233 -7.45 -0.47 -10.84
CA PHE A 233 -6.28 -0.68 -11.71
C PHE A 233 -4.93 -0.76 -10.97
N LEU A 234 -4.88 -0.48 -9.66
CA LEU A 234 -3.70 -0.77 -8.83
C LEU A 234 -3.36 -2.26 -8.82
N MET A 235 -4.37 -3.15 -8.90
CA MET A 235 -4.15 -4.60 -8.98
C MET A 235 -3.33 -5.03 -10.19
N LEU A 236 -3.43 -4.29 -11.29
CA LEU A 236 -2.67 -4.56 -12.51
C LEU A 236 -1.37 -3.75 -12.54
N LEU A 237 -1.43 -2.47 -12.20
CA LEU A 237 -0.31 -1.55 -12.28
C LEU A 237 0.82 -1.94 -11.33
N CYS A 238 0.53 -2.20 -10.06
CA CYS A 238 1.59 -2.40 -9.08
C CYS A 238 2.40 -3.69 -9.29
N PRO A 239 1.79 -4.86 -9.56
CA PRO A 239 2.52 -6.07 -9.93
C PRO A 239 3.30 -5.92 -11.25
N SER A 240 2.70 -5.28 -12.26
CA SER A 240 3.35 -5.06 -13.56
C SER A 240 4.56 -4.13 -13.45
N LEU A 241 4.44 -3.04 -12.68
CA LEU A 241 5.52 -2.10 -12.41
C LEU A 241 6.67 -2.81 -11.68
N PHE A 242 6.36 -3.64 -10.68
CA PHE A 242 7.38 -4.43 -10.01
C PHE A 242 8.12 -5.35 -10.98
N ILE A 243 7.40 -6.13 -11.81
CA ILE A 243 8.00 -7.03 -12.80
C ILE A 243 8.85 -6.26 -13.80
N PHE A 244 8.37 -5.12 -14.29
CA PHE A 244 9.11 -4.26 -15.22
C PHE A 244 10.42 -3.77 -14.60
N VAL A 245 10.36 -3.12 -13.44
CA VAL A 245 11.54 -2.53 -12.79
C VAL A 245 12.52 -3.60 -12.33
N PHE A 246 12.04 -4.76 -11.87
CA PHE A 246 12.91 -5.89 -11.50
C PHE A 246 13.82 -6.32 -12.65
N ASN A 247 13.34 -6.23 -13.88
CA ASN A 247 14.05 -6.64 -15.10
C ASN A 247 14.92 -5.54 -15.74
N LEU A 248 14.96 -4.32 -15.20
CA LEU A 248 15.82 -3.24 -15.73
C LEU A 248 17.31 -3.49 -15.50
N ASN A 249 17.66 -4.38 -14.53
CA ASN A 249 19.04 -4.79 -14.23
C ASN A 249 20.01 -3.61 -14.10
N ILE A 250 19.62 -2.55 -13.35
CA ILE A 250 20.49 -1.42 -13.08
C ILE A 250 21.68 -1.91 -12.24
N GLU A 251 22.89 -1.65 -12.70
CA GLU A 251 24.14 -1.96 -11.99
C GLU A 251 24.44 -0.92 -10.93
N GLY A 252 25.07 -1.34 -9.81
CA GLY A 252 25.51 -0.42 -8.76
C GLY A 252 25.39 -1.00 -7.34
N GLN A 253 25.66 -0.15 -6.35
CA GLN A 253 25.59 -0.50 -4.92
C GLN A 253 24.29 0.01 -4.28
N GLY A 254 23.27 -0.85 -4.15
CA GLY A 254 21.95 -0.49 -3.64
C GLY A 254 21.80 -0.38 -2.11
N LYS A 255 22.80 -0.81 -1.29
CA LYS A 255 22.64 -0.87 0.18
C LYS A 255 22.30 0.50 0.81
N LYS A 256 22.99 1.56 0.38
CA LYS A 256 22.74 2.93 0.87
C LYS A 256 21.35 3.43 0.44
N LEU A 257 20.93 3.13 -0.80
CA LEU A 257 19.61 3.52 -1.33
C LEU A 257 18.47 2.89 -0.54
N ALA A 258 18.58 1.62 -0.16
CA ALA A 258 17.55 0.96 0.60
C ALA A 258 17.45 1.47 2.05
N LEU A 259 18.56 1.81 2.69
CA LEU A 259 18.54 2.46 4.01
C LEU A 259 17.91 3.85 3.89
N PHE A 260 18.27 4.60 2.87
CA PHE A 260 17.73 5.93 2.59
C PHE A 260 16.22 5.90 2.34
N SER A 261 15.73 4.97 1.50
CA SER A 261 14.29 4.85 1.25
C SER A 261 13.50 4.48 2.51
N THR A 262 14.06 3.64 3.38
CA THR A 262 13.43 3.29 4.66
C THR A 262 13.37 4.48 5.60
N ALA A 263 14.47 5.26 5.69
CA ALA A 263 14.49 6.47 6.49
C ALA A 263 13.46 7.50 5.99
N LEU A 264 13.42 7.77 4.67
CA LEU A 264 12.44 8.67 4.06
C LEU A 264 11.00 8.28 4.32
N TYR A 265 10.70 6.99 4.32
CA TYR A 265 9.33 6.50 4.54
C TYR A 265 8.90 6.64 6.01
N LEU A 266 9.82 6.51 6.96
CA LEU A 266 9.51 6.44 8.39
C LEU A 266 9.57 7.80 9.09
N ILE A 267 10.21 8.80 8.51
CA ILE A 267 10.29 10.19 8.99
C ILE A 267 9.11 10.99 8.47
#